data_d047a88f30905e08991661072c67d1cf
#
_entry.id   d047a88f30905e08991661072c67d1cf
#
_cell.length_a   1.000
_cell.length_b   1.000
_cell.length_c   1.000
_cell.angle_alpha   90.00
_cell.angle_beta   90.00
_cell.angle_gamma   90.00
#
_symmetry.space_group_name_H-M   'P 1'
#
loop_
_entity.id
_entity.type
_entity.pdbx_description
1 polymer ?
#
loop_
_entity_poly.entity_id
_entity_poly.type
_entity_poly.pdbx_seq_one_letter_code
_entity_poly.pdbx_strand_id
1 'polypeptide(L)'
;MTLNLNNITFIIVTFKSEDIIYRCIDSLPKDSNIIIVENSNNHQLKKDLEAKYSKLNVITQDNNGMGAANNKGIKLCKTDYAFVINPDVKFFENTMSELINLSSVYNDYSILAPICDDIEYPNYKINDEKKNNYD
;
A
#
# COMPACT_ATOMS: atom_id res chain seq x y z
N MET A 1 -11.51 -0.91 16.94
CA MET A 1 -10.09 -0.50 17.08
C MET A 1 -9.86 0.66 16.12
N THR A 2 -9.30 1.77 16.57
CA THR A 2 -9.18 2.99 15.74
C THR A 2 -7.91 2.92 14.91
N LEU A 3 -8.02 3.17 13.61
CA LEU A 3 -6.90 3.24 12.68
C LEU A 3 -5.92 4.34 13.10
N ASN A 4 -4.61 4.04 13.13
CA ASN A 4 -3.54 5.01 13.34
C ASN A 4 -2.24 4.48 12.70
N LEU A 5 -1.24 5.34 12.56
CA LEU A 5 0.01 4.98 11.86
C LEU A 5 0.79 3.83 12.52
N ASN A 6 0.63 3.60 13.82
CA ASN A 6 1.35 2.54 14.53
C ASN A 6 0.73 1.16 14.32
N ASN A 7 -0.57 1.09 13.95
CA ASN A 7 -1.26 -0.17 13.75
C ASN A 7 -1.53 -0.50 12.26
N ILE A 8 -0.78 0.15 11.36
CA ILE A 8 -0.80 -0.09 9.91
C ILE A 8 0.53 -0.66 9.46
N THR A 9 0.51 -1.63 8.56
CA THR A 9 1.66 -2.05 7.75
C THR A 9 1.33 -1.86 6.26
N PHE A 10 2.18 -1.14 5.55
CA PHE A 10 2.08 -1.00 4.10
C PHE A 10 2.63 -2.25 3.42
N ILE A 11 1.86 -2.83 2.53
CA ILE A 11 2.21 -4.02 1.74
C ILE A 11 2.39 -3.59 0.30
N ILE A 12 3.59 -3.78 -0.24
CA ILE A 12 3.95 -3.38 -1.60
C ILE A 12 4.49 -4.60 -2.35
N VAL A 13 3.90 -4.91 -3.49
CA VAL A 13 4.44 -5.95 -4.38
C VAL A 13 5.25 -5.28 -5.49
N THR A 14 6.50 -5.70 -5.68
CA THR A 14 7.37 -5.21 -6.73
C THR A 14 7.73 -6.31 -7.73
N PHE A 15 7.87 -5.93 -8.98
CA PHE A 15 8.42 -6.76 -10.06
C PHE A 15 9.13 -5.84 -11.03
N LYS A 16 10.47 -5.86 -11.01
CA LYS A 16 11.32 -4.94 -11.82
C LYS A 16 10.92 -3.48 -11.65
N SER A 17 10.78 -3.05 -10.39
CA SER A 17 10.26 -1.73 -10.01
C SER A 17 11.33 -0.84 -9.35
N GLU A 18 12.62 -1.09 -9.62
CA GLU A 18 13.76 -0.43 -9.00
C GLU A 18 13.70 1.09 -9.14
N ASP A 19 13.27 1.58 -10.31
CA ASP A 19 13.26 3.01 -10.63
C ASP A 19 12.14 3.79 -9.93
N ILE A 20 11.05 3.11 -9.52
CA ILE A 20 9.83 3.77 -9.03
C ILE A 20 9.58 3.57 -7.55
N ILE A 21 10.05 2.45 -6.96
CA ILE A 21 9.73 2.05 -5.59
C ILE A 21 10.16 3.08 -4.55
N TYR A 22 11.31 3.73 -4.74
CA TYR A 22 11.81 4.74 -3.79
C TYR A 22 10.88 5.94 -3.67
N ARG A 23 10.32 6.41 -4.80
CA ARG A 23 9.35 7.51 -4.80
C ARG A 23 8.06 7.14 -4.05
N CYS A 24 7.60 5.92 -4.21
CA CYS A 24 6.46 5.40 -3.47
C CYS A 24 6.75 5.43 -1.95
N ILE A 25 7.85 4.80 -1.51
CA ILE A 25 8.21 4.72 -0.09
C ILE A 25 8.43 6.11 0.51
N ASP A 26 9.15 6.98 -0.19
CA ASP A 26 9.45 8.34 0.28
C ASP A 26 8.19 9.23 0.40
N SER A 27 7.07 8.84 -0.23
CA SER A 27 5.77 9.53 -0.08
C SER A 27 4.92 9.02 1.08
N LEU A 28 5.27 7.89 1.68
CA LEU A 28 4.58 7.36 2.85
C LEU A 28 4.91 8.18 4.12
N PRO A 29 4.07 8.11 5.15
CA PRO A 29 4.40 8.72 6.44
C PRO A 29 5.74 8.20 6.97
N LYS A 30 6.50 9.09 7.62
CA LYS A 30 7.78 8.71 8.23
C LYS A 30 7.59 7.58 9.23
N ASP A 31 8.59 6.72 9.33
CA ASP A 31 8.61 5.57 10.24
C ASP A 31 7.47 4.55 10.05
N SER A 32 6.87 4.51 8.86
CA SER A 32 5.87 3.51 8.51
C SER A 32 6.45 2.08 8.56
N ASN A 33 5.63 1.13 9.04
CA ASN A 33 5.96 -0.29 8.89
C ASN A 33 5.69 -0.70 7.44
N ILE A 34 6.69 -1.28 6.76
CA ILE A 34 6.60 -1.62 5.34
C ILE A 34 7.04 -3.07 5.13
N ILE A 35 6.24 -3.83 4.40
CA ILE A 35 6.62 -5.13 3.88
C ILE A 35 6.58 -5.06 2.36
N ILE A 36 7.71 -5.38 1.73
CA ILE A 36 7.81 -5.50 0.27
C ILE A 36 7.91 -6.96 -0.09
N VAL A 37 7.10 -7.42 -1.03
CA VAL A 37 7.24 -8.72 -1.66
C VAL A 37 7.79 -8.51 -3.07
N GLU A 38 9.08 -8.80 -3.21
CA GLU A 38 9.84 -8.59 -4.43
C GLU A 38 9.80 -9.87 -5.29
N ASN A 39 9.06 -9.81 -6.42
CA ASN A 39 8.71 -10.94 -7.26
C ASN A 39 9.72 -11.24 -8.38
N SER A 40 10.88 -10.56 -8.44
CA SER A 40 11.91 -10.81 -9.45
C SER A 40 13.21 -11.38 -8.88
N ASN A 41 13.19 -11.81 -7.61
CA ASN A 41 14.38 -12.30 -6.88
C ASN A 41 15.54 -11.30 -6.83
N ASN A 42 15.23 -9.98 -6.85
CA ASN A 42 16.26 -8.94 -6.81
C ASN A 42 16.82 -8.76 -5.38
N HIS A 43 17.83 -9.57 -5.05
CA HIS A 43 18.48 -9.50 -3.75
C HIS A 43 19.30 -8.22 -3.53
N GLN A 44 19.71 -7.52 -4.61
CA GLN A 44 20.40 -6.25 -4.48
C GLN A 44 19.41 -5.18 -4.05
N LEU A 45 18.25 -5.07 -4.70
CA LEU A 45 17.19 -4.15 -4.30
C LEU A 45 16.77 -4.36 -2.84
N LYS A 46 16.68 -5.63 -2.39
CA LYS A 46 16.41 -5.95 -0.98
C LYS A 46 17.43 -5.30 -0.05
N LYS A 47 18.73 -5.50 -0.31
CA LYS A 47 19.80 -4.95 0.52
C LYS A 47 19.76 -3.42 0.58
N ASP A 48 19.55 -2.79 -0.58
CA ASP A 48 19.54 -1.34 -0.70
C ASP A 48 18.35 -0.72 0.06
N LEU A 49 17.18 -1.31 -0.06
CA LEU A 49 15.98 -0.85 0.63
C LEU A 49 16.07 -1.04 2.15
N GLU A 50 16.48 -2.21 2.61
CA GLU A 50 16.61 -2.51 4.05
C GLU A 50 17.76 -1.71 4.72
N ALA A 51 18.78 -1.30 3.96
CA ALA A 51 19.81 -0.39 4.45
C ALA A 51 19.32 1.06 4.57
N LYS A 52 18.42 1.50 3.68
CA LYS A 52 17.92 2.87 3.66
C LYS A 52 16.77 3.11 4.64
N TYR A 53 15.89 2.12 4.85
CA TYR A 53 14.66 2.28 5.62
C TYR A 53 14.60 1.32 6.81
N SER A 54 14.57 1.86 8.01
CA SER A 54 14.71 1.09 9.27
C SER A 54 13.55 0.16 9.62
N LYS A 55 12.33 0.47 9.16
CA LYS A 55 11.11 -0.33 9.43
C LYS A 55 10.58 -1.01 8.18
N LEU A 56 11.47 -1.33 7.26
CA LEU A 56 11.14 -1.97 6.01
C LEU A 56 11.75 -3.38 5.97
N ASN A 57 10.94 -4.35 5.56
CA ASN A 57 11.36 -5.73 5.36
C ASN A 57 11.03 -6.17 3.93
N VAL A 58 11.99 -6.73 3.23
CA VAL A 58 11.82 -7.22 1.85
C VAL A 58 11.90 -8.75 1.82
N ILE A 59 10.89 -9.37 1.25
CA ILE A 59 10.85 -10.78 0.95
C ILE A 59 11.05 -10.96 -0.55
N THR A 60 12.15 -11.59 -0.95
CA THR A 60 12.40 -11.95 -2.36
C THR A 60 11.78 -13.29 -2.69
N GLN A 61 11.24 -13.42 -3.87
CA GLN A 61 10.68 -14.68 -4.40
C GLN A 61 10.59 -14.66 -5.92
N ASP A 62 10.33 -15.83 -6.50
CA ASP A 62 9.94 -15.94 -7.89
C ASP A 62 8.54 -15.37 -8.13
N ASN A 63 8.27 -14.92 -9.36
CA ASN A 63 6.99 -14.33 -9.71
C ASN A 63 5.85 -15.36 -9.69
N ASN A 64 5.10 -15.35 -8.61
CA ASN A 64 3.89 -16.14 -8.42
C ASN A 64 2.60 -15.33 -8.62
N GLY A 65 2.71 -14.15 -9.24
CA GLY A 65 1.63 -13.21 -9.47
C GLY A 65 1.39 -12.25 -8.31
N MET A 66 0.75 -11.12 -8.63
CA MET A 66 0.54 -10.02 -7.68
C MET A 66 -0.38 -10.41 -6.51
N GLY A 67 -1.45 -11.14 -6.78
CA GLY A 67 -2.40 -11.58 -5.74
C GLY A 67 -1.75 -12.50 -4.70
N ALA A 68 -0.96 -13.48 -5.14
CA ALA A 68 -0.24 -14.37 -4.24
C ALA A 68 0.80 -13.63 -3.40
N ALA A 69 1.50 -12.66 -4.00
CA ALA A 69 2.48 -11.82 -3.32
C ALA A 69 1.81 -10.88 -2.28
N ASN A 70 0.70 -10.24 -2.64
CA ASN A 70 -0.08 -9.45 -1.69
C ASN A 70 -0.53 -10.30 -0.49
N ASN A 71 -1.10 -11.48 -0.74
CA ASN A 71 -1.50 -12.40 0.32
C ASN A 71 -0.32 -12.83 1.21
N LYS A 72 0.86 -13.00 0.64
CA LYS A 72 2.07 -13.29 1.43
C LYS A 72 2.45 -12.12 2.33
N GLY A 73 2.45 -10.90 1.80
CA GLY A 73 2.70 -9.68 2.58
C GLY A 73 1.69 -9.52 3.71
N ILE A 74 0.38 -9.68 3.43
CA ILE A 74 -0.69 -9.60 4.42
C ILE A 74 -0.53 -10.63 5.53
N LYS A 75 -0.17 -11.88 5.20
CA LYS A 75 0.07 -12.94 6.21
C LYS A 75 1.25 -12.65 7.13
N LEU A 76 2.21 -11.85 6.69
CA LEU A 76 3.38 -11.45 7.48
C LEU A 76 3.13 -10.16 8.28
N CYS A 77 2.03 -9.48 8.01
CA CYS A 77 1.61 -8.28 8.72
C CYS A 77 1.35 -8.63 10.20
N LYS A 78 1.94 -7.85 11.11
CA LYS A 78 1.78 -8.01 12.55
C LYS A 78 0.93 -6.92 13.19
N THR A 79 0.50 -5.96 12.39
CA THR A 79 -0.37 -4.86 12.80
C THR A 79 -1.84 -5.20 12.48
N ASP A 80 -2.76 -4.44 13.04
CA ASP A 80 -4.21 -4.68 12.89
C ASP A 80 -4.70 -4.45 11.46
N TYR A 81 -4.01 -3.56 10.72
CA TYR A 81 -4.39 -3.16 9.38
C TYR A 81 -3.24 -3.40 8.38
N ALA A 82 -3.56 -3.98 7.24
CA ALA A 82 -2.68 -4.07 6.08
C ALA A 82 -3.15 -3.07 5.02
N PHE A 83 -2.26 -2.16 4.61
CA PHE A 83 -2.53 -1.19 3.55
C PHE A 83 -1.82 -1.64 2.27
N VAL A 84 -2.57 -2.23 1.34
CA VAL A 84 -2.02 -2.74 0.08
C VAL A 84 -1.94 -1.62 -0.95
N ILE A 85 -0.75 -1.37 -1.49
CA ILE A 85 -0.50 -0.34 -2.50
C ILE A 85 0.41 -0.87 -3.61
N ASN A 86 0.30 -0.28 -4.80
CA ASN A 86 1.21 -0.54 -5.91
C ASN A 86 2.50 0.29 -5.78
N PRO A 87 3.63 -0.14 -6.38
CA PRO A 87 4.92 0.54 -6.26
C PRO A 87 5.00 1.90 -6.99
N ASP A 88 4.03 2.20 -7.86
CA ASP A 88 3.91 3.46 -8.62
C ASP A 88 3.01 4.50 -7.94
N VAL A 89 2.38 4.15 -6.82
CA VAL A 89 1.54 5.07 -6.04
C VAL A 89 2.37 6.14 -5.36
N LYS A 90 1.85 7.36 -5.32
CA LYS A 90 2.38 8.47 -4.53
C LYS A 90 1.28 9.01 -3.61
N PHE A 91 1.55 9.04 -2.32
CA PHE A 91 0.65 9.65 -1.35
C PHE A 91 0.75 11.18 -1.37
N PHE A 92 -0.38 11.86 -1.25
CA PHE A 92 -0.42 13.28 -0.88
C PHE A 92 -0.19 13.43 0.62
N GLU A 93 0.22 14.62 1.04
CA GLU A 93 0.57 14.92 2.44
C GLU A 93 -0.57 14.59 3.41
N ASN A 94 -1.83 14.83 3.01
CA ASN A 94 -3.02 14.61 3.84
C ASN A 94 -3.68 13.23 3.64
N THR A 95 -3.21 12.38 2.73
CA THR A 95 -3.88 11.10 2.41
C THR A 95 -4.12 10.25 3.66
N MET A 96 -3.11 10.07 4.50
CA MET A 96 -3.25 9.23 5.67
C MET A 96 -4.06 9.87 6.79
N SER A 97 -3.96 11.19 6.98
CA SER A 97 -4.76 11.90 7.99
C SER A 97 -6.24 11.82 7.66
N GLU A 98 -6.61 11.97 6.39
CA GLU A 98 -8.00 11.86 5.94
C GLU A 98 -8.55 10.43 6.12
N LEU A 99 -7.76 9.40 5.77
CA LEU A 99 -8.17 8.01 6.00
C LEU A 99 -8.37 7.69 7.48
N ILE A 100 -7.48 8.17 8.35
CA ILE A 100 -7.59 7.98 9.80
C ILE A 100 -8.86 8.69 10.33
N ASN A 101 -9.12 9.91 9.90
CA ASN A 101 -10.32 10.65 10.26
C ASN A 101 -11.59 9.91 9.81
N LEU A 102 -11.65 9.48 8.56
CA LEU A 102 -12.79 8.70 8.03
C LEU A 102 -13.01 7.40 8.82
N SER A 103 -11.95 6.70 9.17
CA SER A 103 -12.04 5.46 9.94
C SER A 103 -12.63 5.64 11.34
N SER A 104 -12.53 6.86 11.88
CA SER A 104 -13.13 7.20 13.19
C SER A 104 -14.63 7.51 13.08
N VAL A 105 -15.07 7.99 11.94
CA VAL A 105 -16.48 8.30 11.65
C VAL A 105 -17.23 7.04 11.22
N TYR A 106 -16.62 6.24 10.35
CA TYR A 106 -17.17 4.99 9.84
C TYR A 106 -16.39 3.84 10.46
N ASN A 107 -16.94 3.22 11.51
CA ASN A 107 -16.25 2.17 12.29
C ASN A 107 -16.66 0.74 11.93
N ASP A 108 -17.59 0.57 11.00
CA ASP A 108 -18.08 -0.73 10.51
C ASP A 108 -17.69 -0.92 9.04
N TYR A 109 -16.39 -1.13 8.81
CA TYR A 109 -15.85 -1.42 7.48
C TYR A 109 -14.87 -2.58 7.53
N SER A 110 -14.87 -3.39 6.47
CA SER A 110 -13.86 -4.43 6.25
C SER A 110 -12.75 -3.95 5.32
N ILE A 111 -13.08 -3.03 4.42
CA ILE A 111 -12.14 -2.42 3.46
C ILE A 111 -12.40 -0.92 3.41
N LEU A 112 -11.33 -0.15 3.47
CA LEU A 112 -11.32 1.30 3.27
C LEU A 112 -10.29 1.62 2.18
N ALA A 113 -10.69 2.35 1.15
CA ALA A 113 -9.80 2.75 0.06
C ALA A 113 -9.94 4.25 -0.24
N PRO A 114 -8.83 4.97 -0.46
CA PRO A 114 -8.89 6.34 -0.96
C PRO A 114 -9.33 6.35 -2.42
N ILE A 115 -9.92 7.47 -2.86
CA ILE A 115 -10.16 7.72 -4.27
C ILE A 115 -8.83 8.08 -4.93
N CYS A 116 -8.53 7.46 -6.08
CA CYS A 116 -7.41 7.83 -6.93
C CYS A 116 -7.76 9.08 -7.73
N ASP A 117 -6.86 10.05 -7.83
CA ASP A 117 -7.05 11.26 -8.62
C ASP A 117 -6.65 11.09 -10.10
N ASP A 118 -6.25 9.88 -10.51
CA ASP A 118 -5.95 9.58 -11.90
C ASP A 118 -7.22 9.65 -12.76
N ILE A 119 -7.24 10.59 -13.71
CA ILE A 119 -8.38 10.82 -14.60
C ILE A 119 -8.53 9.71 -15.63
N GLU A 120 -7.44 9.11 -16.08
CA GLU A 120 -7.46 8.05 -17.09
C GLU A 120 -7.85 6.68 -16.49
N TYR A 121 -7.42 6.42 -15.24
CA TYR A 121 -7.63 5.16 -14.54
C TYR A 121 -8.21 5.35 -13.14
N PRO A 122 -9.40 5.99 -13.02
CA PRO A 122 -10.02 6.18 -11.71
C PRO A 122 -10.40 4.83 -11.09
N ASN A 123 -10.20 4.70 -9.78
CA ASN A 123 -10.62 3.51 -9.04
C ASN A 123 -12.10 3.53 -8.64
N TYR A 124 -12.88 4.42 -9.22
CA TYR A 124 -14.32 4.55 -9.00
C TYR A 124 -15.03 4.88 -10.31
N LYS A 125 -16.34 4.59 -10.36
CA LYS A 125 -17.21 4.97 -11.46
C LYS A 125 -18.31 5.88 -10.92
N ILE A 126 -18.51 7.02 -11.59
CA ILE A 126 -19.65 7.90 -11.36
C ILE A 126 -20.57 7.77 -12.58
N ASN A 127 -21.82 7.41 -12.33
CA ASN A 127 -22.83 7.39 -13.39
C ASN A 127 -23.43 8.79 -13.51
N ASP A 128 -23.62 9.31 -14.72
CA ASP A 128 -24.23 10.61 -15.03
C ASP A 128 -25.65 10.75 -14.46
N GLU A 129 -26.33 9.65 -14.16
CA GLU A 129 -27.63 9.60 -13.50
C GLU A 129 -27.54 9.74 -11.96
N LYS A 130 -26.41 10.13 -11.38
CA LYS A 130 -26.16 10.22 -9.93
C LYS A 130 -26.33 8.90 -9.18
N LYS A 131 -26.21 7.78 -9.85
CA LYS A 131 -26.16 6.47 -9.22
C LYS A 131 -24.71 6.02 -9.16
N ASN A 132 -24.20 5.86 -7.96
CA ASN A 132 -22.95 5.16 -7.76
C ASN A 132 -23.23 3.67 -7.92
N ASN A 133 -22.88 3.09 -9.04
CA ASN A 133 -22.91 1.65 -9.21
C ASN A 133 -21.53 1.12 -8.80
N TYR A 134 -21.42 0.71 -7.56
CA TYR A 134 -20.33 -0.15 -7.11
C TYR A 134 -20.86 -1.58 -7.27
N ASP A 135 -20.53 -2.21 -8.38
CA ASP A 135 -20.71 -3.64 -8.57
C ASP A 135 -19.48 -4.40 -8.12
#